data_34bf68ba64bd08ef289931dec0e67d29
#
_entry.id   34bf68ba64bd08ef289931dec0e67d29
#
_cell.length_a   1.000
_cell.length_b   1.000
_cell.length_c   1.000
_cell.angle_alpha   90.00
_cell.angle_beta   90.00
_cell.angle_gamma   90.00
#
_symmetry.space_group_name_H-M   'P 1'
#
loop_
_entity.id
_entity.type
_entity.pdbx_description
1 polymer ?
#
loop_
_entity_poly.entity_id
_entity_poly.type
_entity_poly.pdbx_seq_one_letter_code
_entity_poly.pdbx_strand_id
1 'polypeptide(L)'
;MGKLTGKTALITGASQGIGEGIARVFARHGANLILLDISDEIEKLADELGGRGHRCTAVKADVRDFASVQAAVARAKETEGRIDILVNNAGVCRLGNFLXLPRYE
;
A
#
# COMPACT_ATOMS: atom_id res chain seq x y z
N MET A 1 5.54 5.95 19.77
CA MET A 1 6.75 6.00 18.95
C MET A 1 6.74 4.85 17.97
N GLY A 2 6.98 5.14 16.75
CA GLY A 2 6.79 4.15 15.74
C GLY A 2 8.04 3.39 15.34
N LYS A 3 7.94 2.07 15.29
CA LYS A 3 9.03 1.25 14.79
C LYS A 3 9.20 1.39 13.29
N LEU A 4 8.16 1.87 12.60
CA LEU A 4 8.18 2.00 11.15
C LEU A 4 8.22 3.45 10.69
N THR A 5 8.52 4.36 11.60
CA THR A 5 8.58 5.77 11.26
C THR A 5 9.56 5.98 10.10
N GLY A 6 9.11 6.69 9.09
CA GLY A 6 9.92 6.96 7.91
C GLY A 6 9.89 5.88 6.85
N LYS A 7 9.28 4.74 7.15
CA LYS A 7 9.15 3.67 6.16
C LYS A 7 7.84 3.83 5.40
N THR A 8 7.84 3.42 4.15
CA THR A 8 6.64 3.46 3.32
C THR A 8 6.26 2.04 2.95
N ALA A 9 5.02 1.68 3.23
CA ALA A 9 4.52 0.34 2.95
C ALA A 9 3.37 0.40 1.95
N LEU A 10 3.43 -0.48 0.96
CA LEU A 10 2.34 -0.65 0.01
C LEU A 10 1.59 -1.92 0.39
N ILE A 11 0.29 -1.79 0.61
CA ILE A 11 -0.53 -2.92 1.05
C ILE A 11 -1.66 -3.11 0.04
N THR A 12 -1.73 -4.29 -0.57
CA THR A 12 -2.82 -4.60 -1.48
C THR A 12 -3.94 -5.30 -0.72
N GLY A 13 -5.17 -5.17 -1.23
CA GLY A 13 -6.31 -5.78 -0.57
C GLY A 13 -6.55 -5.19 0.80
N ALA A 14 -6.36 -3.89 0.93
CA ALA A 14 -6.30 -3.25 2.24
C ALA A 14 -7.66 -2.85 2.80
N SER A 15 -8.74 -3.01 2.02
CA SER A 15 -10.01 -2.45 2.46
C SER A 15 -10.72 -3.27 3.51
N GLN A 16 -10.32 -4.51 3.71
CA GLN A 16 -11.01 -5.35 4.68
C GLN A 16 -10.12 -6.50 5.12
N GLY A 17 -10.54 -7.16 6.17
CA GLY A 17 -9.91 -8.38 6.63
C GLY A 17 -8.47 -8.21 7.05
N ILE A 18 -7.63 -9.15 6.63
CA ILE A 18 -6.23 -9.17 7.05
C ILE A 18 -5.50 -7.92 6.55
N GLY A 19 -5.77 -7.51 5.31
CA GLY A 19 -5.10 -6.32 4.78
C GLY A 19 -5.40 -5.08 5.58
N GLU A 20 -6.66 -4.90 5.97
CA GLU A 20 -7.03 -3.77 6.80
C GLU A 20 -6.34 -3.83 8.16
N GLY A 21 -6.28 -5.03 8.74
CA GLY A 21 -5.63 -5.20 10.03
C GLY A 21 -4.15 -4.83 9.97
N ILE A 22 -3.47 -5.25 8.91
CA ILE A 22 -2.07 -4.93 8.74
C ILE A 22 -1.89 -3.41 8.60
N ALA A 23 -2.77 -2.78 7.82
CA ALA A 23 -2.67 -1.33 7.62
C ALA A 23 -2.79 -0.60 8.96
N ARG A 24 -3.73 -1.04 9.80
CA ARG A 24 -3.92 -0.38 11.09
C ARG A 24 -2.70 -0.54 11.99
N VAL A 25 -2.12 -1.74 12.01
CA VAL A 25 -0.93 -1.97 12.82
C VAL A 25 0.24 -1.13 12.32
N PHE A 26 0.46 -1.11 11.01
CA PHE A 26 1.56 -0.34 10.46
C PHE A 26 1.38 1.15 10.73
N ALA A 27 0.15 1.64 10.64
CA ALA A 27 -0.11 3.05 10.93
C ALA A 27 0.24 3.39 12.38
N ARG A 28 -0.12 2.49 13.31
CA ARG A 28 0.22 2.71 14.71
C ARG A 28 1.72 2.78 14.93
N HIS A 29 2.49 2.12 14.08
CA HIS A 29 3.94 2.16 14.18
C HIS A 29 4.58 3.25 13.34
N GLY A 30 3.77 4.15 12.80
CA GLY A 30 4.28 5.34 12.15
C GLY A 30 4.62 5.22 10.68
N ALA A 31 4.25 4.12 10.04
CA ALA A 31 4.56 3.95 8.63
C ALA A 31 3.74 4.90 7.76
N ASN A 32 4.33 5.34 6.66
CA ASN A 32 3.56 5.92 5.58
C ASN A 32 2.96 4.77 4.79
N LEU A 33 1.69 4.90 4.42
CA LEU A 33 0.98 3.79 3.81
C LEU A 33 0.46 4.15 2.44
N ILE A 34 0.52 3.19 1.54
CA ILE A 34 -0.16 3.25 0.26
C ILE A 34 -1.11 2.07 0.25
N LEU A 35 -2.40 2.36 0.27
CA LEU A 35 -3.43 1.33 0.34
C LEU A 35 -4.00 1.12 -1.06
N LEU A 36 -3.92 -0.10 -1.56
CA LEU A 36 -4.33 -0.39 -2.91
C LEU A 36 -5.42 -1.44 -2.91
N ASP A 37 -6.56 -1.12 -3.50
CA ASP A 37 -7.70 -2.02 -3.53
C ASP A 37 -8.65 -1.52 -4.60
N ILE A 38 -9.54 -2.38 -5.04
CA ILE A 38 -10.58 -1.98 -5.97
C ILE A 38 -11.74 -1.28 -5.26
N SER A 39 -11.88 -1.48 -3.98
CA SER A 39 -12.99 -0.97 -3.20
C SER A 39 -12.78 0.50 -2.79
N ASP A 40 -13.86 1.26 -2.83
CA ASP A 40 -13.80 2.65 -2.36
C ASP A 40 -13.56 2.74 -0.85
N GLU A 41 -13.70 1.65 -0.13
CA GLU A 41 -13.49 1.67 1.31
C GLU A 41 -12.08 2.08 1.68
N ILE A 42 -11.12 1.90 0.78
CA ILE A 42 -9.76 2.32 1.12
C ILE A 42 -9.65 3.82 1.32
N GLU A 43 -10.51 4.61 0.68
CA GLU A 43 -10.44 6.06 0.89
C GLU A 43 -10.83 6.43 2.31
N LYS A 44 -11.85 5.78 2.84
CA LYS A 44 -12.21 6.01 4.23
C LYS A 44 -11.11 5.58 5.18
N LEU A 45 -10.51 4.43 4.89
CA LEU A 45 -9.44 3.92 5.73
C LEU A 45 -8.23 4.85 5.68
N ALA A 46 -7.89 5.35 4.49
CA ALA A 46 -6.76 6.26 4.37
C ALA A 46 -7.00 7.54 5.17
N ASP A 47 -8.22 8.07 5.12
CA ASP A 47 -8.53 9.26 5.90
C ASP A 47 -8.41 8.99 7.38
N GLU A 48 -8.85 7.82 7.80
CA GLU A 48 -8.81 7.45 9.21
C GLU A 48 -7.40 7.29 9.72
N LEU A 49 -6.53 6.67 8.91
CA LEU A 49 -5.21 6.29 9.37
C LEU A 49 -4.14 7.36 9.16
N GLY A 50 -4.41 8.34 8.29
CA GLY A 50 -3.41 9.37 8.01
C GLY A 50 -3.29 10.38 9.13
N GLY A 51 -2.22 11.16 9.10
CA GLY A 51 -2.01 12.21 10.05
C GLY A 51 -0.92 11.85 11.06
N ARG A 52 -0.72 12.73 12.01
CA ARG A 52 0.22 12.49 13.09
C ARG A 52 1.63 12.20 12.61
N GLY A 53 2.04 12.90 11.56
CA GLY A 53 3.40 12.79 11.10
C GLY A 53 3.65 11.72 10.08
N HIS A 54 2.62 11.02 9.63
CA HIS A 54 2.76 10.06 8.54
C HIS A 54 1.61 10.21 7.57
N ARG A 55 1.78 9.65 6.38
CA ARG A 55 0.80 9.77 5.32
C ARG A 55 0.15 8.43 5.04
N CYS A 56 -1.11 8.48 4.64
CA CYS A 56 -1.81 7.30 4.17
C CYS A 56 -2.56 7.67 2.91
N THR A 57 -2.19 7.07 1.80
CA THR A 57 -2.74 7.38 0.49
C THR A 57 -3.51 6.18 -0.04
N ALA A 58 -4.70 6.42 -0.55
CA ALA A 58 -5.50 5.37 -1.16
C ALA A 58 -5.35 5.43 -2.67
N VAL A 59 -5.08 4.29 -3.27
CA VAL A 59 -5.00 4.19 -4.72
C VAL A 59 -5.94 3.07 -5.15
N LYS A 60 -6.98 3.44 -5.89
CA LYS A 60 -7.96 2.47 -6.33
C LYS A 60 -7.44 1.76 -7.57
N ALA A 61 -7.29 0.46 -7.49
CA ALA A 61 -6.80 -0.33 -8.60
C ALA A 61 -7.23 -1.76 -8.43
N ASP A 62 -7.44 -2.42 -9.57
CA ASP A 62 -7.79 -3.84 -9.58
C ASP A 62 -6.51 -4.63 -9.78
N VAL A 63 -6.12 -5.43 -8.78
CA VAL A 63 -4.86 -6.15 -8.87
C VAL A 63 -4.85 -7.20 -9.98
N ARG A 64 -6.00 -7.51 -10.55
CA ARG A 64 -6.06 -8.40 -11.70
C ARG A 64 -5.71 -7.70 -13.00
N ASP A 65 -5.64 -6.40 -12.99
CA ASP A 65 -5.37 -5.60 -14.18
C ASP A 65 -3.94 -5.07 -14.09
N PHE A 66 -3.03 -5.69 -14.85
CA PHE A 66 -1.63 -5.34 -14.79
C PHE A 66 -1.37 -3.86 -15.01
N ALA A 67 -1.97 -3.29 -16.06
CA ALA A 67 -1.71 -1.89 -16.38
C ALA A 67 -2.21 -0.96 -15.29
N SER A 68 -3.35 -1.29 -14.69
CA SER A 68 -3.91 -0.48 -13.63
C SER A 68 -2.99 -0.46 -12.41
N VAL A 69 -2.49 -1.62 -12.03
CA VAL A 69 -1.62 -1.71 -10.87
C VAL A 69 -0.29 -1.03 -11.16
N GLN A 70 0.24 -1.23 -12.35
CA GLN A 70 1.51 -0.63 -12.71
C GLN A 70 1.43 0.90 -12.63
N ALA A 71 0.35 1.47 -13.15
CA ALA A 71 0.17 2.91 -13.09
C ALA A 71 0.03 3.40 -11.65
N ALA A 72 -0.71 2.65 -10.83
CA ALA A 72 -0.92 3.03 -9.45
C ALA A 72 0.38 3.00 -8.67
N VAL A 73 1.19 1.98 -8.88
CA VAL A 73 2.45 1.86 -8.17
C VAL A 73 3.41 2.98 -8.61
N ALA A 74 3.44 3.30 -9.90
CA ALA A 74 4.31 4.35 -10.38
C ALA A 74 3.94 5.69 -9.74
N ARG A 75 2.65 5.99 -9.63
CA ARG A 75 2.22 7.22 -8.99
C ARG A 75 2.58 7.25 -7.52
N ALA A 76 2.43 6.10 -6.86
CA ALA A 76 2.76 6.01 -5.45
C ALA A 76 4.25 6.26 -5.22
N LYS A 77 5.09 5.71 -6.08
CA LYS A 77 6.53 5.92 -5.95
C LYS A 77 6.90 7.38 -6.19
N GLU A 78 6.24 8.04 -7.13
CA GLU A 78 6.48 9.45 -7.35
C GLU A 78 6.14 10.28 -6.12
N THR A 79 5.02 9.94 -5.48
CA THR A 79 4.56 10.69 -4.33
C THR A 79 5.42 10.44 -3.09
N GLU A 80 5.74 9.19 -2.84
CA GLU A 80 6.42 8.79 -1.61
C GLU A 80 7.93 8.72 -1.75
N GLY A 81 8.43 8.64 -2.96
CA GLY A 81 9.85 8.55 -3.21
C GLY A 81 10.38 7.13 -3.23
N ARG A 82 9.83 6.26 -2.42
CA ARG A 82 10.27 4.87 -2.39
C ARG A 82 9.24 4.02 -1.68
N ILE A 83 9.36 2.73 -1.85
CA ILE A 83 8.52 1.77 -1.15
C ILE A 83 9.46 0.80 -0.44
N ASP A 84 9.37 0.76 0.88
CA ASP A 84 10.25 -0.08 1.70
C ASP A 84 9.66 -1.44 2.00
N ILE A 85 8.34 -1.53 2.08
CA ILE A 85 7.67 -2.75 2.51
C ILE A 85 6.52 -3.01 1.54
N LEU A 86 6.41 -4.25 1.10
CA LEU A 86 5.31 -4.66 0.24
C LEU A 86 4.54 -5.77 0.92
N VAL A 87 3.24 -5.56 1.11
CA VAL A 87 2.37 -6.59 1.64
C VAL A 87 1.36 -6.93 0.56
N ASN A 88 1.53 -8.09 -0.04
CA ASN A 88 0.64 -8.53 -1.11
C ASN A 88 -0.45 -9.41 -0.53
N ASN A 89 -1.49 -8.76 -0.05
CA ASN A 89 -2.61 -9.46 0.57
C ASN A 89 -3.71 -9.82 -0.42
N ALA A 90 -3.65 -9.25 -1.62
CA ALA A 90 -4.70 -9.50 -2.60
C ALA A 90 -4.55 -10.85 -3.30
N GLY A 91 -3.45 -11.53 -3.10
CA GLY A 91 -3.32 -12.90 -3.55
C GLY A 91 -2.38 -13.10 -4.71
N VAL A 92 -2.89 -13.17 -5.92
CA VAL A 92 -2.16 -13.80 -7.01
C VAL A 92 -1.24 -12.91 -7.82
N CYS A 93 -1.23 -11.63 -7.58
CA CYS A 93 -0.46 -10.72 -8.41
C CYS A 93 1.03 -10.74 -8.04
N ARG A 94 1.89 -10.75 -9.04
CA ARG A 94 3.32 -10.66 -8.79
C ARG A 94 3.75 -9.20 -8.77
N LEU A 95 3.62 -8.58 -7.64
CA LEU A 95 3.89 -7.16 -7.54
C LEU A 95 5.36 -6.80 -7.72
N GLY A 96 6.27 -7.76 -7.54
CA GLY A 96 7.67 -7.50 -7.81
C GLY A 96 7.91 -7.01 -9.23
N ASN A 97 7.14 -7.50 -10.19
CA ASN A 97 7.28 -7.08 -11.57
C ASN A 97 6.91 -5.61 -11.75
N PHE A 98 5.95 -5.13 -10.97
CA PHE A 98 5.53 -3.73 -11.07
C PHE A 98 6.52 -2.80 -10.39
N LEU A 99 7.19 -3.31 -9.39
CA LEU A 99 8.11 -2.47 -8.63
C LEU A 99 9.53 -2.48 -9.18
N UNK A 100 9.58 -3.34 -10.16
CA UNK A 100 10.63 -3.41 -10.58
C UNK A 100 11.59 -3.96 -9.88
N LEU A 101 11.26 -4.78 -9.19
CA LEU A 101 12.16 -5.54 -8.35
C LEU A 101 12.69 -6.75 -9.11
N PRO A 102 13.81 -7.28 -8.67
CA PRO A 102 14.29 -8.50 -9.29
C PRO A 102 13.27 -9.62 -9.14
N ARG A 103 13.23 -10.48 -10.12
CA ARG A 103 12.33 -11.63 -10.07
C ARG A 103 13.06 -12.81 -9.48
N TYR A 104 12.40 -13.48 -8.56
CA TYR A 104 12.94 -14.68 -7.94
C TYR A 104 12.07 -15.86 -8.35
N GLU A 105 12.67 -16.84 -8.97
CA GLU A 105 11.93 -18.01 -9.44
C GLU A 105 11.83 -19.08 -8.39
#